data_4741274218e68e5d14597341436d8d6a
#
_entry.id   4741274218e68e5d14597341436d8d6a
#
_cell.length_a   1.000
_cell.length_b   1.000
_cell.length_c   1.000
_cell.angle_alpha   90.00
_cell.angle_beta   90.00
_cell.angle_gamma   90.00
#
_symmetry.space_group_name_H-M   'P 1'
#
loop_
_entity.id
_entity.type
_entity.pdbx_description
1 polymer ?
#
loop_
_entity_poly.entity_id
_entity_poly.type
_entity_poly.pdbx_seq_one_letter_code
_entity_poly.pdbx_strand_id
1 'polypeptide(L)'
;MTDDEILNEFRQAEALLEGHFILSSGLRSPRYLQCARVLMDPARAARLATALAAKIPAAVRAEARAVVAPAMGGLICGHELARALGLLSMFVERPNGSFELRRGFRLEPGMPVILMEDVVTTGLSGREAMRAVADAGGRVIHAASLVDRSNGTADLGVGFTPLIRLNVPSYAADALPPELAAIPAVKPGSRAA
;
A
#
# COMPACT_ATOMS: atom_id res chain seq x y z
N MET A 1 -2.77 -17.09 6.43
CA MET A 1 -4.04 -16.75 5.76
C MET A 1 -3.93 -17.08 4.29
N THR A 2 -4.95 -17.69 3.72
CA THR A 2 -5.12 -17.89 2.28
C THR A 2 -5.59 -16.60 1.62
N ASP A 3 -5.51 -16.51 0.29
CA ASP A 3 -5.99 -15.34 -0.44
C ASP A 3 -7.51 -15.14 -0.28
N ASP A 4 -8.29 -16.23 -0.18
CA ASP A 4 -9.74 -16.15 0.08
C ASP A 4 -10.05 -15.62 1.48
N GLU A 5 -9.29 -16.01 2.49
CA GLU A 5 -9.43 -15.45 3.85
C GLU A 5 -9.10 -13.96 3.87
N ILE A 6 -8.04 -13.55 3.16
CA ILE A 6 -7.67 -12.13 3.03
C ILE A 6 -8.78 -11.34 2.33
N LEU A 7 -9.29 -11.84 1.20
CA LEU A 7 -10.39 -11.21 0.47
C LEU A 7 -11.66 -11.08 1.32
N ASN A 8 -11.93 -12.09 2.16
CA ASN A 8 -13.06 -12.06 3.06
C ASN A 8 -12.95 -10.94 4.11
N GLU A 9 -11.75 -10.68 4.66
CA GLU A 9 -11.50 -9.53 5.54
C GLU A 9 -11.82 -8.20 4.84
N PHE A 10 -11.47 -8.07 3.55
CA PHE A 10 -11.77 -6.88 2.76
C PHE A 10 -13.29 -6.74 2.48
N ARG A 11 -13.99 -7.84 2.18
CA ARG A 11 -15.45 -7.83 1.96
C ARG A 11 -16.21 -7.48 3.24
N GLN A 12 -15.86 -8.09 4.37
CA GLN A 12 -16.47 -7.81 5.67
C GLN A 12 -16.27 -6.37 6.14
N ALA A 13 -15.15 -5.75 5.73
CA ALA A 13 -14.88 -4.33 5.98
C ALA A 13 -15.60 -3.42 4.98
N GLU A 14 -16.35 -3.96 4.00
CA GLU A 14 -16.89 -3.20 2.86
C GLU A 14 -15.80 -2.35 2.19
N ALA A 15 -14.58 -2.86 2.14
CA ALA A 15 -13.42 -2.16 1.59
C ALA A 15 -13.21 -2.47 0.11
N LEU A 16 -13.77 -3.56 -0.38
CA LEU A 16 -13.83 -3.91 -1.80
C LEU A 16 -15.21 -3.54 -2.32
N LEU A 17 -15.29 -2.40 -3.01
CA LEU A 17 -16.52 -1.89 -3.59
C LEU A 17 -16.63 -2.36 -5.05
N GLU A 18 -17.82 -2.74 -5.47
CA GLU A 18 -18.17 -3.05 -6.87
C GLU A 18 -19.08 -1.96 -7.43
N GLY A 19 -18.85 -1.54 -8.69
CA GLY A 19 -19.55 -0.44 -9.32
C GLY A 19 -18.72 0.21 -10.42
N HIS A 20 -19.05 1.44 -10.83
CA HIS A 20 -18.27 2.20 -11.80
C HIS A 20 -17.51 3.32 -11.12
N PHE A 21 -16.19 3.15 -10.98
CA PHE A 21 -15.35 4.09 -10.23
C PHE A 21 -14.41 4.87 -11.14
N ILE A 22 -14.26 6.17 -10.84
CA ILE A 22 -13.26 7.06 -11.47
C ILE A 22 -12.01 7.02 -10.60
N LEU A 23 -10.92 6.49 -11.11
CA LEU A 23 -9.63 6.42 -10.42
C LEU A 23 -8.90 7.78 -10.47
N SER A 24 -7.88 7.95 -9.61
CA SER A 24 -7.05 9.17 -9.58
C SER A 24 -6.33 9.44 -10.92
N SER A 25 -6.04 8.39 -11.68
CA SER A 25 -5.49 8.46 -13.04
C SER A 25 -6.47 8.91 -14.11
N GLY A 26 -7.78 9.06 -13.79
CA GLY A 26 -8.86 9.30 -14.74
C GLY A 26 -9.41 8.03 -15.39
N LEU A 27 -8.75 6.89 -15.23
CA LEU A 27 -9.27 5.62 -15.71
C LEU A 27 -10.54 5.19 -14.95
N ARG A 28 -11.31 4.31 -15.57
CA ARG A 28 -12.52 3.72 -15.00
C ARG A 28 -12.24 2.30 -14.53
N SER A 29 -12.88 1.91 -13.42
CA SER A 29 -12.71 0.57 -12.85
C SER A 29 -14.05 0.02 -12.35
N PRO A 30 -14.34 -1.29 -12.53
CA PRO A 30 -15.51 -1.92 -11.95
C PRO A 30 -15.37 -2.16 -10.44
N ARG A 31 -14.18 -1.93 -9.89
CA ARG A 31 -13.89 -2.15 -8.47
C ARG A 31 -13.04 -1.03 -7.91
N TYR A 32 -13.30 -0.70 -6.64
CA TYR A 32 -12.49 0.25 -5.87
C TYR A 32 -12.12 -0.35 -4.52
N LEU A 33 -10.88 -0.13 -4.13
CA LEU A 33 -10.34 -0.61 -2.86
C LEU A 33 -10.10 0.55 -1.92
N GLN A 34 -10.70 0.48 -0.72
CA GLN A 34 -10.53 1.49 0.33
C GLN A 34 -9.86 0.86 1.54
N CYS A 35 -8.53 0.76 1.52
CA CYS A 35 -7.76 0.11 2.58
C CYS A 35 -7.98 0.74 3.98
N ALA A 36 -8.28 2.03 4.06
CA ALA A 36 -8.61 2.67 5.33
C ALA A 36 -9.78 1.98 6.07
N ARG A 37 -10.77 1.43 5.33
CA ARG A 37 -11.88 0.68 5.93
C ARG A 37 -11.46 -0.66 6.53
N VAL A 38 -10.51 -1.33 5.90
CA VAL A 38 -9.91 -2.57 6.45
C VAL A 38 -9.13 -2.25 7.71
N LEU A 39 -8.35 -1.17 7.66
CA LEU A 39 -7.41 -0.80 8.72
C LEU A 39 -8.06 -0.07 9.91
N MET A 40 -9.34 0.35 9.80
CA MET A 40 -10.03 0.99 10.92
C MET A 40 -10.35 0.05 12.08
N ASP A 41 -10.35 -1.27 11.84
CA ASP A 41 -10.43 -2.30 12.88
C ASP A 41 -9.01 -2.77 13.24
N PRO A 42 -8.49 -2.43 14.43
CA PRO A 42 -7.13 -2.79 14.82
C PRO A 42 -6.87 -4.29 14.86
N ALA A 43 -7.88 -5.09 15.25
CA ALA A 43 -7.71 -6.55 15.29
C ALA A 43 -7.56 -7.14 13.90
N ARG A 44 -8.32 -6.62 12.92
CA ARG A 44 -8.20 -6.99 11.50
C ARG A 44 -6.87 -6.53 10.93
N ALA A 45 -6.46 -5.28 11.17
CA ALA A 45 -5.19 -4.73 10.74
C ALA A 45 -4.02 -5.58 11.26
N ALA A 46 -4.08 -5.99 12.53
CA ALA A 46 -3.09 -6.87 13.16
C ALA A 46 -3.00 -8.25 12.49
N ARG A 47 -4.14 -8.89 12.19
CA ARG A 47 -4.16 -10.20 11.50
C ARG A 47 -3.53 -10.12 10.11
N LEU A 48 -3.90 -9.10 9.32
CA LEU A 48 -3.38 -8.90 7.97
C LEU A 48 -1.88 -8.59 7.99
N ALA A 49 -1.42 -7.73 8.90
CA ALA A 49 0.00 -7.42 9.06
C ALA A 49 0.83 -8.64 9.48
N THR A 50 0.31 -9.48 10.38
CA THR A 50 0.96 -10.74 10.77
C THR A 50 1.06 -11.72 9.59
N ALA A 51 -0.01 -11.82 8.79
CA ALA A 51 0.00 -12.65 7.58
C ALA A 51 1.00 -12.12 6.53
N LEU A 52 1.11 -10.80 6.36
CA LEU A 52 2.09 -10.18 5.47
C LEU A 52 3.52 -10.40 5.98
N ALA A 53 3.76 -10.20 7.27
CA ALA A 53 5.08 -10.43 7.89
C ALA A 53 5.59 -11.86 7.64
N ALA A 54 4.70 -12.85 7.69
CA ALA A 54 5.04 -14.25 7.41
C ALA A 54 5.43 -14.49 5.94
N LYS A 55 4.92 -13.70 4.99
CA LYS A 55 5.26 -13.78 3.56
C LYS A 55 6.61 -13.11 3.23
N ILE A 56 7.09 -12.15 4.03
CA ILE A 56 8.36 -11.46 3.82
C ILE A 56 9.52 -12.47 4.04
N PRO A 57 10.53 -12.51 3.14
CA PRO A 57 11.66 -13.43 3.26
C PRO A 57 12.36 -13.34 4.63
N ALA A 58 12.74 -14.47 5.20
CA ALA A 58 13.35 -14.55 6.54
C ALA A 58 14.62 -13.70 6.66
N ALA A 59 15.45 -13.69 5.62
CA ALA A 59 16.68 -12.88 5.58
C ALA A 59 16.37 -11.37 5.69
N VAL A 60 15.32 -10.90 4.98
CA VAL A 60 14.87 -9.51 5.06
C VAL A 60 14.39 -9.16 6.47
N ARG A 61 13.57 -10.04 7.08
CA ARG A 61 13.07 -9.84 8.45
C ARG A 61 14.19 -9.79 9.48
N ALA A 62 15.24 -10.57 9.29
CA ALA A 62 16.39 -10.60 10.19
C ALA A 62 17.28 -9.35 10.04
N GLU A 63 17.39 -8.79 8.83
CA GLU A 63 18.24 -7.64 8.51
C GLU A 63 17.55 -6.31 8.88
N ALA A 64 16.26 -6.18 8.62
CA ALA A 64 15.51 -4.93 8.79
C ALA A 64 15.55 -4.39 10.22
N ARG A 65 15.58 -3.04 10.36
CA ARG A 65 15.56 -2.33 11.63
C ARG A 65 14.34 -1.44 11.82
N ALA A 66 13.70 -1.06 10.73
CA ALA A 66 12.48 -0.26 10.76
C ALA A 66 11.56 -0.60 9.58
N VAL A 67 10.31 -0.24 9.73
CA VAL A 67 9.35 -0.09 8.63
C VAL A 67 9.13 1.39 8.40
N VAL A 68 9.21 1.83 7.15
CA VAL A 68 8.88 3.21 6.75
C VAL A 68 7.70 3.16 5.80
N ALA A 69 6.71 4.02 6.01
CA ALA A 69 5.50 4.06 5.21
C ALA A 69 5.19 5.49 4.71
N PRO A 70 4.66 5.67 3.51
CA PRO A 70 4.21 6.99 3.07
C PRO A 70 2.87 7.35 3.72
N ALA A 71 2.78 8.56 4.26
CA ALA A 71 1.53 9.12 4.75
C ALA A 71 0.62 9.50 3.55
N MET A 72 -0.71 9.36 3.65
CA MET A 72 -1.50 8.90 4.80
C MET A 72 -1.82 7.40 4.74
N GLY A 73 -2.03 6.82 3.54
CA GLY A 73 -2.54 5.46 3.36
C GLY A 73 -1.69 4.39 4.04
N GLY A 74 -0.38 4.55 3.98
CA GLY A 74 0.58 3.61 4.55
C GLY A 74 0.73 3.66 6.08
N LEU A 75 0.24 4.70 6.77
CA LEU A 75 0.53 4.91 8.20
C LEU A 75 0.14 3.71 9.07
N ILE A 76 -1.11 3.29 9.00
CA ILE A 76 -1.64 2.23 9.87
C ILE A 76 -1.04 0.88 9.51
N CYS A 77 -1.00 0.53 8.22
CA CYS A 77 -0.43 -0.74 7.80
C CYS A 77 1.08 -0.80 8.05
N GLY A 78 1.81 0.32 7.92
CA GLY A 78 3.21 0.43 8.28
C GLY A 78 3.46 0.21 9.77
N HIS A 79 2.64 0.84 10.62
CA HIS A 79 2.70 0.64 12.06
C HIS A 79 2.43 -0.81 12.45
N GLU A 80 1.38 -1.41 11.89
CA GLU A 80 1.01 -2.79 12.20
C GLU A 80 2.03 -3.81 11.69
N LEU A 81 2.64 -3.58 10.52
CA LEU A 81 3.72 -4.42 10.03
C LEU A 81 4.96 -4.30 10.93
N ALA A 82 5.33 -3.09 11.35
CA ALA A 82 6.43 -2.87 12.28
C ALA A 82 6.18 -3.60 13.60
N ARG A 83 4.97 -3.49 14.16
CA ARG A 83 4.56 -4.20 15.37
C ARG A 83 4.66 -5.72 15.20
N ALA A 84 4.20 -6.27 14.07
CA ALA A 84 4.25 -7.70 13.80
C ALA A 84 5.69 -8.22 13.65
N LEU A 85 6.62 -7.38 13.21
CA LEU A 85 8.05 -7.69 13.04
C LEU A 85 8.91 -7.33 14.27
N GLY A 86 8.37 -6.61 15.27
CA GLY A 86 9.13 -6.09 16.40
C GLY A 86 10.13 -5.00 16.03
N LEU A 87 9.81 -4.18 15.01
CA LEU A 87 10.67 -3.14 14.44
C LEU A 87 10.16 -1.73 14.79
N LEU A 88 11.03 -0.73 14.58
CA LEU A 88 10.62 0.68 14.63
C LEU A 88 9.64 1.00 13.49
N SER A 89 8.66 1.87 13.77
CA SER A 89 7.71 2.39 12.79
C SER A 89 7.95 3.86 12.54
N MET A 90 8.20 4.22 11.29
CA MET A 90 8.39 5.61 10.84
C MET A 90 7.54 5.86 9.59
N PHE A 91 7.41 7.12 9.22
CA PHE A 91 6.71 7.48 7.99
C PHE A 91 7.34 8.69 7.31
N VAL A 92 7.14 8.77 6.00
CA VAL A 92 7.44 9.95 5.18
C VAL A 92 6.15 10.66 4.83
N GLU A 93 6.17 11.99 4.79
CA GLU A 93 5.02 12.83 4.46
C GLU A 93 5.37 13.83 3.36
N ARG A 94 4.36 14.41 2.69
CA ARG A 94 4.54 15.36 1.58
C ARG A 94 4.17 16.79 2.01
N PRO A 95 5.03 17.53 2.70
CA PRO A 95 4.72 18.90 3.09
C PRO A 95 4.60 19.84 1.89
N ASN A 96 5.43 19.64 0.85
CA ASN A 96 5.52 20.50 -0.33
C ASN A 96 5.51 19.68 -1.64
N GLY A 97 4.75 18.58 -1.69
CA GLY A 97 4.63 17.73 -2.87
C GLY A 97 5.65 16.60 -2.96
N SER A 98 6.81 16.70 -2.31
CA SER A 98 7.82 15.64 -2.22
C SER A 98 7.76 14.94 -0.86
N PHE A 99 8.08 13.63 -0.82
CA PHE A 99 8.20 12.93 0.44
C PHE A 99 9.46 13.35 1.20
N GLU A 100 9.31 13.49 2.52
CA GLU A 100 10.38 13.81 3.46
C GLU A 100 10.20 13.00 4.75
N LEU A 101 11.31 12.54 5.34
CA LEU A 101 11.32 11.99 6.69
C LEU A 101 11.36 13.14 7.70
N ARG A 102 10.29 13.28 8.49
CA ARG A 102 10.11 14.43 9.40
C ARG A 102 9.84 13.97 10.84
N ARG A 103 9.27 14.84 11.65
CA ARG A 103 8.84 14.55 13.05
C ARG A 103 9.96 14.15 13.99
N GLY A 104 11.19 14.52 13.67
CA GLY A 104 12.37 14.13 14.47
C GLY A 104 12.79 12.67 14.26
N PHE A 105 12.20 11.96 13.32
CA PHE A 105 12.69 10.65 12.91
C PHE A 105 14.11 10.75 12.34
N ARG A 106 14.93 9.77 12.68
CA ARG A 106 16.31 9.67 12.20
C ARG A 106 16.60 8.24 11.78
N LEU A 107 17.30 8.09 10.66
CA LEU A 107 17.84 6.83 10.20
C LEU A 107 19.36 6.88 10.36
N GLU A 108 19.94 5.83 10.94
CA GLU A 108 21.40 5.68 10.95
C GLU A 108 21.90 5.50 9.51
N PRO A 109 23.13 5.93 9.20
CA PRO A 109 23.71 5.75 7.86
C PRO A 109 23.65 4.30 7.39
N GLY A 110 22.99 4.04 6.27
CA GLY A 110 22.78 2.71 5.71
C GLY A 110 21.78 1.83 6.45
N MET A 111 21.01 2.35 7.42
CA MET A 111 20.02 1.59 8.18
C MET A 111 19.07 0.84 7.25
N PRO A 112 19.00 -0.50 7.33
CA PRO A 112 18.12 -1.30 6.48
C PRO A 112 16.67 -1.18 6.92
N VAL A 113 15.78 -0.79 6.00
CA VAL A 113 14.36 -0.61 6.27
C VAL A 113 13.49 -1.34 5.25
N ILE A 114 12.27 -1.70 5.66
CA ILE A 114 11.20 -2.18 4.77
C ILE A 114 10.29 -1.01 4.47
N LEU A 115 10.02 -0.75 3.18
CA LEU A 115 8.98 0.18 2.77
C LEU A 115 7.63 -0.53 2.82
N MET A 116 6.59 0.11 3.42
CA MET A 116 5.24 -0.44 3.48
C MET A 116 4.22 0.51 2.87
N GLU A 117 3.49 0.04 1.86
CA GLU A 117 2.37 0.75 1.21
C GLU A 117 1.03 0.05 1.49
N ASP A 118 -0.07 0.77 1.45
CA ASP A 118 -1.40 0.15 1.48
C ASP A 118 -1.73 -0.51 0.14
N VAL A 119 -1.54 0.21 -0.97
CA VAL A 119 -1.80 -0.27 -2.33
C VAL A 119 -0.69 0.15 -3.28
N VAL A 120 -0.10 -0.81 -3.98
CA VAL A 120 0.82 -0.55 -5.09
C VAL A 120 0.08 -0.68 -6.42
N THR A 121 0.17 0.36 -7.27
CA THR A 121 -0.33 0.37 -8.66
C THR A 121 0.85 0.45 -9.63
N THR A 122 1.35 1.64 -9.92
CA THR A 122 2.54 1.85 -10.78
C THR A 122 3.86 1.78 -10.00
N GLY A 123 3.80 1.75 -8.67
CA GLY A 123 4.97 1.85 -7.80
C GLY A 123 5.60 3.25 -7.70
N LEU A 124 5.00 4.28 -8.34
CA LEU A 124 5.57 5.64 -8.34
C LEU A 124 5.72 6.19 -6.92
N SER A 125 4.65 6.14 -6.11
CA SER A 125 4.67 6.61 -4.72
C SER A 125 5.74 5.88 -3.89
N GLY A 126 5.82 4.54 -4.03
CA GLY A 126 6.85 3.74 -3.38
C GLY A 126 8.27 4.18 -3.74
N ARG A 127 8.55 4.38 -5.04
CA ARG A 127 9.88 4.86 -5.49
C ARG A 127 10.22 6.26 -4.95
N GLU A 128 9.24 7.16 -4.88
CA GLU A 128 9.44 8.49 -4.29
C GLU A 128 9.68 8.41 -2.78
N ALA A 129 8.96 7.55 -2.06
CA ALA A 129 9.19 7.31 -0.64
C ALA A 129 10.56 6.67 -0.38
N MET A 130 11.03 5.78 -1.25
CA MET A 130 12.39 5.22 -1.18
C MET A 130 13.47 6.28 -1.34
N ARG A 131 13.28 7.26 -2.24
CA ARG A 131 14.21 8.40 -2.36
C ARG A 131 14.30 9.19 -1.06
N ALA A 132 13.16 9.50 -0.45
CA ALA A 132 13.13 10.20 0.84
C ALA A 132 13.84 9.41 1.96
N VAL A 133 13.73 8.09 1.96
CA VAL A 133 14.50 7.22 2.88
C VAL A 133 15.99 7.31 2.60
N ALA A 134 16.41 7.28 1.33
CA ALA A 134 17.81 7.37 0.93
C ALA A 134 18.40 8.76 1.26
N ASP A 135 17.65 9.83 0.99
CA ASP A 135 18.03 11.21 1.33
C ASP A 135 18.19 11.41 2.85
N ALA A 136 17.43 10.64 3.65
CA ALA A 136 17.56 10.60 5.10
C ALA A 136 18.66 9.65 5.62
N GLY A 137 19.44 9.04 4.71
CA GLY A 137 20.56 8.16 5.04
C GLY A 137 20.20 6.69 5.23
N GLY A 138 18.96 6.29 5.09
CA GLY A 138 18.52 4.89 5.18
C GLY A 138 18.68 4.12 3.86
N ARG A 139 18.49 2.80 3.93
CA ARG A 139 18.52 1.91 2.76
C ARG A 139 17.29 1.01 2.75
N VAL A 140 16.41 1.20 1.76
CA VAL A 140 15.29 0.27 1.58
C VAL A 140 15.81 -1.05 1.02
N ILE A 141 15.61 -2.13 1.76
CA ILE A 141 16.06 -3.49 1.37
C ILE A 141 14.93 -4.34 0.81
N HIS A 142 13.70 -3.95 1.08
CA HIS A 142 12.50 -4.66 0.62
C HIS A 142 11.28 -3.74 0.66
N ALA A 143 10.31 -4.00 -0.20
CA ALA A 143 9.02 -3.35 -0.19
C ALA A 143 7.90 -4.35 0.14
N ALA A 144 6.86 -3.88 0.80
CA ALA A 144 5.67 -4.66 1.08
C ALA A 144 4.41 -3.83 0.85
N SER A 145 3.28 -4.47 0.59
CA SER A 145 1.97 -3.81 0.54
C SER A 145 0.85 -4.74 1.00
N LEU A 146 -0.28 -4.15 1.40
CA LEU A 146 -1.49 -4.96 1.58
C LEU A 146 -2.00 -5.46 0.22
N VAL A 147 -2.03 -4.60 -0.79
CA VAL A 147 -2.55 -4.97 -2.10
C VAL A 147 -1.58 -4.56 -3.21
N ASP A 148 -1.30 -5.49 -4.09
CA ASP A 148 -0.69 -5.22 -5.39
C ASP A 148 -1.77 -5.23 -6.48
N ARG A 149 -1.95 -4.08 -7.15
CA ARG A 149 -2.87 -3.90 -8.29
C ARG A 149 -2.12 -3.70 -9.60
N SER A 150 -0.82 -3.91 -9.61
CA SER A 150 0.01 -3.76 -10.80
C SER A 150 -0.01 -4.97 -11.73
N ASN A 151 -0.70 -6.06 -11.35
CA ASN A 151 -0.55 -7.37 -11.99
C ASN A 151 0.90 -7.90 -11.99
N GLY A 152 1.69 -7.52 -10.99
CA GLY A 152 3.10 -7.92 -10.89
C GLY A 152 4.04 -7.12 -11.80
N THR A 153 3.56 -6.03 -12.43
CA THR A 153 4.38 -5.18 -13.32
C THR A 153 5.07 -4.03 -12.60
N ALA A 154 4.70 -3.73 -11.35
CA ALA A 154 5.37 -2.68 -10.59
C ALA A 154 6.81 -3.07 -10.28
N ASP A 155 7.74 -2.28 -10.80
CA ASP A 155 9.14 -2.36 -10.43
C ASP A 155 9.46 -1.29 -9.40
N LEU A 156 9.86 -1.74 -8.21
CA LEU A 156 10.29 -0.89 -7.10
C LEU A 156 11.82 -0.85 -6.93
N GLY A 157 12.56 -1.54 -7.80
CA GLY A 157 14.03 -1.63 -7.71
C GLY A 157 14.56 -2.46 -6.54
N VAL A 158 13.67 -3.06 -5.74
CA VAL A 158 13.98 -3.98 -4.63
C VAL A 158 12.99 -5.14 -4.62
N GLY A 159 13.26 -6.20 -3.85
CA GLY A 159 12.29 -7.28 -3.66
C GLY A 159 10.95 -6.75 -3.14
N PHE A 160 9.84 -7.31 -3.63
CA PHE A 160 8.50 -6.85 -3.28
C PHE A 160 7.58 -8.00 -2.87
N THR A 161 6.94 -7.85 -1.71
CA THR A 161 5.99 -8.82 -1.16
C THR A 161 4.63 -8.15 -0.90
N PRO A 162 3.61 -8.35 -1.72
CA PRO A 162 2.24 -7.98 -1.39
C PRO A 162 1.59 -9.06 -0.52
N LEU A 163 0.65 -8.65 0.35
CA LEU A 163 -0.20 -9.60 1.05
C LEU A 163 -1.11 -10.34 0.08
N ILE A 164 -1.72 -9.59 -0.87
CA ILE A 164 -2.55 -10.14 -1.95
C ILE A 164 -2.32 -9.37 -3.25
N ARG A 165 -2.44 -10.09 -4.39
CA ARG A 165 -2.50 -9.50 -5.71
C ARG A 165 -3.94 -9.49 -6.21
N LEU A 166 -4.42 -8.32 -6.63
CA LEU A 166 -5.76 -8.16 -7.19
C LEU A 166 -5.68 -7.63 -8.61
N ASN A 167 -6.07 -8.48 -9.55
CA ASN A 167 -6.28 -8.02 -10.91
C ASN A 167 -7.60 -7.23 -10.95
N VAL A 168 -7.49 -5.92 -10.98
CA VAL A 168 -8.65 -5.02 -11.11
C VAL A 168 -8.52 -4.33 -12.46
N PRO A 169 -9.33 -4.68 -13.44
CA PRO A 169 -9.26 -4.06 -14.76
C PRO A 169 -9.54 -2.56 -14.66
N SER A 170 -8.86 -1.80 -15.51
CA SER A 170 -9.11 -0.38 -15.67
C SER A 170 -9.22 -0.05 -17.16
N TYR A 171 -10.12 0.89 -17.50
CA TYR A 171 -10.48 1.22 -18.85
C TYR A 171 -10.34 2.73 -19.08
N ALA A 172 -10.02 3.13 -20.28
CA ALA A 172 -10.14 4.53 -20.68
C ALA A 172 -11.62 4.95 -20.69
N ALA A 173 -11.90 6.24 -20.47
CA ALA A 173 -13.27 6.72 -20.34
C ALA A 173 -14.11 6.56 -21.65
N ASP A 174 -13.43 6.50 -22.78
CA ASP A 174 -13.98 6.32 -24.12
C ASP A 174 -14.00 4.84 -24.62
N ALA A 175 -13.49 3.90 -23.78
CA ALA A 175 -13.38 2.49 -24.11
C ALA A 175 -13.95 1.59 -23.00
N LEU A 176 -15.15 1.91 -22.52
CA LEU A 176 -15.80 1.18 -21.43
C LEU A 176 -16.51 -0.07 -21.95
N PRO A 177 -16.44 -1.20 -21.22
CA PRO A 177 -17.36 -2.31 -21.42
C PRO A 177 -18.81 -1.85 -21.26
N PRO A 178 -19.77 -2.36 -22.08
CA PRO A 178 -21.17 -1.94 -22.03
C PRO A 178 -21.80 -2.05 -20.65
N GLU A 179 -21.49 -3.12 -19.92
CA GLU A 179 -21.98 -3.36 -18.55
C GLU A 179 -21.48 -2.30 -17.55
N LEU A 180 -20.24 -1.80 -17.73
CA LEU A 180 -19.70 -0.75 -16.88
C LEU A 180 -20.24 0.63 -17.28
N ALA A 181 -20.42 0.87 -18.55
CA ALA A 181 -20.99 2.13 -19.08
C ALA A 181 -22.43 2.35 -18.61
N ALA A 182 -23.19 1.27 -18.36
CA ALA A 182 -24.56 1.33 -17.87
C ALA A 182 -24.69 1.77 -16.40
N ILE A 183 -23.59 1.76 -15.63
CA ILE A 183 -23.57 2.14 -14.22
C ILE A 183 -23.10 3.59 -14.09
N PRO A 184 -23.80 4.46 -13.32
CA PRO A 184 -23.32 5.82 -13.05
C PRO A 184 -21.93 5.82 -12.45
N ALA A 185 -21.03 6.65 -13.00
CA ALA A 185 -19.66 6.74 -12.53
C ALA A 185 -19.56 7.53 -11.22
N VAL A 186 -18.86 6.99 -10.24
CA VAL A 186 -18.62 7.61 -8.92
C VAL A 186 -17.11 7.82 -8.72
N LYS A 187 -16.72 8.97 -8.16
CA LYS A 187 -15.34 9.23 -7.73
C LYS A 187 -15.23 8.99 -6.24
N PRO A 188 -14.71 7.82 -5.80
CA PRO A 188 -14.55 7.52 -4.38
C PRO A 188 -13.33 8.23 -3.81
N GLY A 189 -13.33 8.49 -2.49
CA GLY A 189 -12.20 9.04 -1.76
C GLY A 189 -12.45 10.45 -1.20
N SER A 190 -11.54 10.92 -0.36
CA SER A 190 -11.64 12.16 0.41
C SER A 190 -11.38 13.45 -0.38
N ARG A 191 -11.14 13.37 -1.69
CA ARG A 191 -11.05 14.57 -2.54
C ARG A 191 -12.42 14.78 -3.19
N ALA A 192 -13.26 15.56 -2.50
CA ALA A 192 -14.34 16.24 -3.20
C ALA A 192 -13.73 17.09 -4.34
N ALA A 193 -14.40 17.14 -5.47
CA ALA A 193 -14.01 17.97 -6.59
C ALA A 193 -14.09 19.46 -6.19
#